data_432c4499e23765a30964b416273b9b33
#
_entry.id   432c4499e23765a30964b416273b9b33
#
_cell.length_a   1.000
_cell.length_b   1.000
_cell.length_c   1.000
_cell.angle_alpha   90.00
_cell.angle_beta   90.00
_cell.angle_gamma   90.00
#
_symmetry.space_group_name_H-M   'P 1'
#
loop_
_entity.id
_entity.type
_entity.pdbx_description
1 polymer ?
#
loop_
_entity_poly.entity_id
_entity_poly.type
_entity_poly.pdbx_seq_one_letter_code
_entity_poly.pdbx_strand_id
1 'polypeptide(L)'
;IPLRLVGSEMCIRDRFRNAYFTPDKRNGQVVFSYKPLPGAEEAIYEKISDITISMKSTDHLKMPELISSQYVVHLSQEERRRYDELKRDLVLSLPDGEVTAANAASLTGKLSQMANGAVYSDDESVVKIHDQKLDALEDIIEAANGRPLLVAYWFKHDLVRITERLNERHIPFAKLDTDSSIRRWNNSEYPVALIHPASAGHGLNLQSGGSFLVWFGLTWSLELYQQTNARLWRQGQKSETVVIQHIITEDTIDERILKALSEKDSTQQSLIDAVKANL
;
A
#
# COMPACT_ATOMS: atom_id res chain seq x y z
N ILE A 1 8.72 -24.54 36.08
CA ILE A 1 9.57 -23.61 35.29
C ILE A 1 8.70 -22.52 34.68
N PRO A 2 9.12 -21.26 34.63
CA PRO A 2 8.54 -20.26 35.52
C PRO A 2 7.51 -19.37 34.85
N LEU A 3 6.33 -19.38 35.38
CA LEU A 3 5.25 -18.40 35.14
C LEU A 3 5.63 -16.92 35.48
N ARG A 4 6.88 -16.65 35.84
CA ARG A 4 7.32 -15.29 36.22
C ARG A 4 7.70 -14.35 35.09
N LEU A 5 8.00 -14.85 33.89
CA LEU A 5 8.41 -14.01 32.73
C LEU A 5 7.22 -13.39 32.00
N VAL A 6 6.09 -14.08 31.94
CA VAL A 6 4.87 -13.56 31.26
C VAL A 6 4.26 -12.37 32.02
N GLY A 7 4.38 -12.36 33.35
CA GLY A 7 3.87 -11.25 34.18
C GLY A 7 4.71 -9.96 34.09
N SER A 8 6.01 -10.05 33.82
CA SER A 8 6.88 -8.87 33.77
C SER A 8 6.75 -8.08 32.48
N GLU A 9 6.62 -8.75 31.33
CA GLU A 9 6.45 -8.06 30.04
C GLU A 9 5.07 -7.38 29.93
N MET A 10 4.01 -8.01 30.42
CA MET A 10 2.68 -7.42 30.47
C MET A 10 2.65 -6.19 31.39
N CYS A 11 3.35 -6.22 32.52
CA CYS A 11 3.48 -5.06 33.42
C CYS A 11 4.26 -3.91 32.80
N ILE A 12 5.31 -4.16 32.01
CA ILE A 12 6.09 -3.13 31.34
C ILE A 12 5.24 -2.45 30.28
N ARG A 13 4.55 -3.21 29.43
CA ARG A 13 3.67 -2.69 28.38
C ARG A 13 2.52 -1.88 28.96
N ASP A 14 1.88 -2.36 30.01
CA ASP A 14 0.76 -1.68 30.65
C ASP A 14 1.20 -0.40 31.36
N ARG A 15 2.39 -0.42 32.00
CA ARG A 15 2.99 0.76 32.61
C ARG A 15 3.32 1.81 31.57
N PHE A 16 3.89 1.42 30.42
CA PHE A 16 4.16 2.33 29.31
C PHE A 16 2.87 2.93 28.73
N ARG A 17 1.84 2.09 28.49
CA ARG A 17 0.54 2.58 28.03
C ARG A 17 -0.09 3.57 29.00
N ASN A 18 -0.12 3.26 30.28
CA ASN A 18 -0.72 4.13 31.29
C ASN A 18 0.04 5.44 31.49
N ALA A 19 1.35 5.46 31.20
CA ALA A 19 2.16 6.66 31.32
C ALA A 19 1.98 7.63 30.15
N TYR A 20 1.72 7.12 28.94
CA TYR A 20 1.76 7.92 27.71
C TYR A 20 0.48 7.92 26.90
N PHE A 21 -0.47 7.02 27.20
CA PHE A 21 -1.68 6.85 26.39
C PHE A 21 -2.94 6.76 27.25
N THR A 22 -4.06 7.18 26.67
CA THR A 22 -5.40 6.98 27.24
C THR A 22 -6.26 6.16 26.28
N PRO A 23 -7.18 5.31 26.79
CA PRO A 23 -8.14 4.60 25.96
C PRO A 23 -8.96 5.58 25.09
N ASP A 24 -9.08 5.28 23.80
CA ASP A 24 -9.85 6.08 22.84
C ASP A 24 -11.16 5.39 22.49
N LYS A 25 -11.09 4.17 21.92
CA LYS A 25 -12.29 3.38 21.60
C LYS A 25 -12.35 2.13 22.47
N ARG A 26 -13.48 1.95 23.16
CA ARG A 26 -13.72 0.79 24.02
C ARG A 26 -15.15 0.26 23.90
N ASN A 27 -15.31 -1.04 24.11
CA ASN A 27 -16.60 -1.68 24.33
C ASN A 27 -16.56 -2.42 25.67
N GLY A 28 -17.26 -1.89 26.67
CA GLY A 28 -17.17 -2.40 28.03
C GLY A 28 -15.75 -2.31 28.57
N GLN A 29 -15.17 -3.44 28.93
CA GLN A 29 -13.80 -3.54 29.47
C GLN A 29 -12.71 -3.72 28.40
N VAL A 30 -13.09 -3.95 27.12
CA VAL A 30 -12.14 -4.15 26.03
C VAL A 30 -11.83 -2.83 25.35
N VAL A 31 -10.54 -2.45 25.35
CA VAL A 31 -10.03 -1.25 24.68
C VAL A 31 -9.49 -1.64 23.31
N PHE A 32 -10.03 -1.04 22.25
CA PHE A 32 -9.65 -1.31 20.86
C PHE A 32 -8.58 -0.34 20.33
N SER A 33 -8.55 0.89 20.86
CA SER A 33 -7.55 1.88 20.47
C SER A 33 -7.16 2.77 21.65
N TYR A 34 -5.95 3.33 21.55
CA TYR A 34 -5.40 4.28 22.48
C TYR A 34 -5.00 5.55 21.74
N LYS A 35 -5.11 6.69 22.40
CA LYS A 35 -4.58 7.96 21.92
C LYS A 35 -3.49 8.46 22.87
N PRO A 36 -2.48 9.19 22.38
CA PRO A 36 -1.45 9.76 23.23
C PRO A 36 -2.05 10.79 24.21
N LEU A 37 -1.48 10.88 25.40
CA LEU A 37 -1.75 11.96 26.34
C LEU A 37 -1.07 13.25 25.82
N PRO A 38 -1.58 14.43 26.19
CA PRO A 38 -0.87 15.69 25.90
C PRO A 38 0.55 15.67 26.44
N GLY A 39 1.54 15.99 25.58
CA GLY A 39 2.97 15.97 25.93
C GLY A 39 3.60 14.56 26.05
N ALA A 40 2.85 13.50 25.72
CA ALA A 40 3.37 12.14 25.78
C ALA A 40 4.45 11.88 24.72
N GLU A 41 4.30 12.51 23.58
CA GLU A 41 5.22 12.39 22.45
C GLU A 41 6.58 12.95 22.83
N GLU A 42 6.65 14.17 23.30
CA GLU A 42 7.86 14.84 23.79
C GLU A 42 8.54 14.05 24.91
N ALA A 43 7.74 13.56 25.87
CA ALA A 43 8.28 12.78 26.99
C ALA A 43 8.85 11.42 26.57
N ILE A 44 8.30 10.80 25.52
CA ILE A 44 8.87 9.56 24.95
C ILE A 44 10.19 9.88 24.23
N TYR A 45 10.24 10.96 23.44
CA TYR A 45 11.46 11.35 22.73
C TYR A 45 12.59 11.71 23.66
N GLU A 46 12.33 12.50 24.70
CA GLU A 46 13.33 12.81 25.71
C GLU A 46 13.94 11.53 26.30
N LYS A 47 13.13 10.50 26.55
CA LYS A 47 13.62 9.23 27.13
C LYS A 47 14.43 8.35 26.20
N ILE A 48 14.23 8.46 24.88
CA ILE A 48 14.96 7.64 23.90
C ILE A 48 16.08 8.39 23.19
N SER A 49 16.20 9.71 23.39
CA SER A 49 17.14 10.56 22.67
C SER A 49 18.60 10.13 22.80
N ASP A 50 19.01 9.66 23.99
CA ASP A 50 20.38 9.25 24.29
C ASP A 50 20.72 7.82 23.79
N ILE A 51 19.72 7.03 23.42
CA ILE A 51 19.89 5.65 22.95
C ILE A 51 19.47 5.43 21.50
N THR A 52 18.98 6.49 20.82
CA THR A 52 18.43 6.37 19.47
C THR A 52 19.12 7.35 18.52
N ILE A 53 19.58 6.86 17.38
CA ILE A 53 20.03 7.70 16.26
C ILE A 53 19.03 7.49 15.12
N SER A 54 18.40 8.58 14.69
CA SER A 54 17.54 8.57 13.50
C SER A 54 18.28 9.12 12.30
N MET A 55 18.37 8.32 11.23
CA MET A 55 19.01 8.70 9.97
C MET A 55 18.06 8.48 8.81
N LYS A 56 17.91 9.50 7.96
CA LYS A 56 17.24 9.35 6.66
C LYS A 56 18.27 9.00 5.60
N SER A 57 17.93 8.07 4.72
CA SER A 57 18.76 7.74 3.56
C SER A 57 19.05 8.98 2.70
N THR A 58 18.07 9.88 2.59
CA THR A 58 18.18 11.14 1.83
C THR A 58 19.21 12.13 2.38
N ASP A 59 19.53 12.07 3.67
CA ASP A 59 20.45 13.01 4.32
C ASP A 59 21.92 12.65 4.09
N HIS A 60 22.21 11.38 3.80
CA HIS A 60 23.58 10.84 3.75
C HIS A 60 23.91 10.07 2.46
N LEU A 61 22.92 9.74 1.65
CA LEU A 61 23.09 8.93 0.45
C LEU A 61 22.65 9.72 -0.79
N LYS A 62 23.36 9.52 -1.90
CA LYS A 62 22.93 10.07 -3.20
C LYS A 62 21.72 9.25 -3.68
N MET A 63 20.53 9.80 -3.45
CA MET A 63 19.27 9.23 -3.90
C MET A 63 18.87 9.82 -5.25
N PRO A 64 18.18 9.03 -6.11
CA PRO A 64 17.54 9.58 -7.31
C PRO A 64 16.41 10.55 -6.94
N GLU A 65 16.09 11.47 -7.84
CA GLU A 65 14.91 12.30 -7.71
C GLU A 65 13.65 11.43 -7.69
N LEU A 66 12.69 11.73 -6.81
CA LEU A 66 11.42 11.04 -6.72
C LEU A 66 10.31 11.89 -7.31
N ILE A 67 9.67 11.38 -8.37
CA ILE A 67 8.45 11.96 -8.93
C ILE A 67 7.27 11.08 -8.55
N SER A 68 6.32 11.64 -7.80
CA SER A 68 5.06 10.98 -7.48
C SER A 68 3.94 11.61 -8.30
N SER A 69 3.14 10.79 -8.97
CA SER A 69 2.02 11.24 -9.81
C SER A 69 0.79 10.35 -9.65
N GLN A 70 -0.35 10.84 -10.09
CA GLN A 70 -1.61 10.10 -10.11
C GLN A 70 -2.13 10.03 -11.55
N TYR A 71 -2.63 8.86 -11.93
CA TYR A 71 -3.45 8.66 -13.12
C TYR A 71 -4.89 8.44 -12.64
N VAL A 72 -5.74 9.42 -12.88
CA VAL A 72 -7.12 9.39 -12.39
C VAL A 72 -8.00 8.75 -13.45
N VAL A 73 -8.78 7.74 -13.05
CA VAL A 73 -9.79 7.09 -13.87
C VAL A 73 -11.19 7.37 -13.36
N HIS A 74 -12.15 7.42 -14.25
CA HIS A 74 -13.54 7.77 -13.96
C HIS A 74 -14.45 6.58 -14.20
N LEU A 75 -15.36 6.34 -13.24
CA LEU A 75 -16.42 5.35 -13.39
C LEU A 75 -17.54 5.90 -14.28
N SER A 76 -18.11 5.07 -15.14
CA SER A 76 -19.37 5.38 -15.81
C SER A 76 -20.50 5.54 -14.79
N GLN A 77 -21.63 6.09 -15.20
CA GLN A 77 -22.79 6.27 -14.29
C GLN A 77 -23.26 4.94 -13.69
N GLU A 78 -23.27 3.87 -14.45
CA GLU A 78 -23.70 2.55 -13.99
C GLU A 78 -22.69 1.94 -13.00
N GLU A 79 -21.39 2.02 -13.29
CA GLU A 79 -20.33 1.56 -12.40
C GLU A 79 -20.34 2.34 -11.08
N ARG A 80 -20.53 3.67 -11.16
CA ARG A 80 -20.67 4.55 -10.01
C ARG A 80 -21.90 4.18 -9.16
N ARG A 81 -23.03 3.96 -9.80
CA ARG A 81 -24.26 3.54 -9.12
C ARG A 81 -24.06 2.26 -8.30
N ARG A 82 -23.40 1.26 -8.88
CA ARG A 82 -23.08 -0.02 -8.18
C ARG A 82 -22.14 0.20 -7.00
N TYR A 83 -21.12 1.05 -7.17
CA TYR A 83 -20.20 1.39 -6.09
C TYR A 83 -20.91 2.08 -4.92
N ASP A 84 -21.76 3.05 -5.20
CA ASP A 84 -22.49 3.82 -4.19
C ASP A 84 -23.60 2.98 -3.53
N GLU A 85 -24.21 2.04 -4.26
CA GLU A 85 -25.19 1.09 -3.72
C GLU A 85 -24.53 0.22 -2.64
N LEU A 86 -23.42 -0.44 -2.92
CA LEU A 86 -22.70 -1.22 -1.90
C LEU A 86 -22.25 -0.35 -0.72
N LYS A 87 -21.77 0.86 -0.99
CA LYS A 87 -21.32 1.80 0.04
C LYS A 87 -22.44 2.21 0.99
N ARG A 88 -23.67 2.38 0.48
CA ARG A 88 -24.84 2.81 1.26
C ARG A 88 -25.55 1.66 1.95
N ASP A 89 -25.81 0.58 1.21
CA ASP A 89 -26.73 -0.47 1.60
C ASP A 89 -26.01 -1.71 2.17
N LEU A 90 -24.68 -1.75 2.09
CA LEU A 90 -23.81 -2.87 2.48
C LEU A 90 -24.08 -4.17 1.71
N VAL A 91 -24.96 -4.13 0.74
CA VAL A 91 -25.34 -5.23 -0.14
C VAL A 91 -25.42 -4.71 -1.57
N LEU A 92 -24.92 -5.49 -2.51
CA LEU A 92 -25.02 -5.23 -3.95
C LEU A 92 -25.42 -6.53 -4.66
N SER A 93 -26.57 -6.50 -5.31
CA SER A 93 -27.02 -7.61 -6.16
C SER A 93 -26.53 -7.42 -7.59
N LEU A 94 -25.81 -8.39 -8.11
CA LEU A 94 -25.25 -8.41 -9.46
C LEU A 94 -25.79 -9.64 -10.22
N PRO A 95 -25.82 -9.61 -11.57
CA PRO A 95 -26.25 -10.76 -12.35
C PRO A 95 -25.48 -12.06 -12.04
N ASP A 96 -24.18 -11.90 -11.73
CA ASP A 96 -23.24 -12.98 -11.50
C ASP A 96 -22.97 -13.25 -10.00
N GLY A 97 -23.80 -12.74 -9.08
CA GLY A 97 -23.70 -12.99 -7.65
C GLY A 97 -24.09 -11.84 -6.76
N GLU A 98 -24.16 -12.10 -5.47
CA GLU A 98 -24.42 -11.11 -4.43
C GLU A 98 -23.13 -10.75 -3.68
N VAL A 99 -23.00 -9.50 -3.29
CA VAL A 99 -21.85 -8.98 -2.54
C VAL A 99 -22.37 -8.33 -1.28
N THR A 100 -22.05 -8.92 -0.14
CA THR A 100 -22.44 -8.43 1.18
C THR A 100 -21.23 -7.93 1.98
N ALA A 101 -21.40 -6.82 2.68
CA ALA A 101 -20.40 -6.30 3.62
C ALA A 101 -20.95 -6.39 5.05
N ALA A 102 -20.50 -7.37 5.80
CA ALA A 102 -20.99 -7.65 7.15
C ALA A 102 -20.63 -6.55 8.20
N ASN A 103 -19.62 -5.74 7.91
CA ASN A 103 -19.15 -4.65 8.78
C ASN A 103 -18.32 -3.63 8.00
N ALA A 104 -17.94 -2.52 8.67
CA ALA A 104 -17.15 -1.44 8.05
C ALA A 104 -15.79 -1.88 7.50
N ALA A 105 -15.12 -2.85 8.12
CA ALA A 105 -13.83 -3.36 7.64
C ALA A 105 -14.03 -4.20 6.37
N SER A 106 -15.04 -5.07 6.34
CA SER A 106 -15.43 -5.84 5.15
C SER A 106 -15.84 -4.89 4.02
N LEU A 107 -16.66 -3.87 4.31
CA LEU A 107 -17.06 -2.85 3.33
C LEU A 107 -15.84 -2.15 2.72
N THR A 108 -14.90 -1.71 3.56
CA THR A 108 -13.67 -1.08 3.08
C THR A 108 -12.90 -1.99 2.11
N GLY A 109 -12.79 -3.29 2.43
CA GLY A 109 -12.18 -4.27 1.54
C GLY A 109 -12.93 -4.44 0.22
N LYS A 110 -14.25 -4.58 0.26
CA LYS A 110 -15.10 -4.72 -0.95
C LYS A 110 -15.07 -3.45 -1.83
N LEU A 111 -15.10 -2.27 -1.22
CA LEU A 111 -14.99 -1.01 -1.96
C LEU A 111 -13.60 -0.86 -2.65
N SER A 112 -12.52 -1.31 -2.00
CA SER A 112 -11.19 -1.33 -2.61
C SER A 112 -11.12 -2.31 -3.78
N GLN A 113 -11.78 -3.46 -3.68
CA GLN A 113 -11.89 -4.43 -4.77
C GLN A 113 -12.66 -3.82 -5.95
N MET A 114 -13.81 -3.19 -5.70
CA MET A 114 -14.60 -2.52 -6.74
C MET A 114 -13.85 -1.38 -7.41
N ALA A 115 -13.11 -0.57 -6.65
CA ALA A 115 -12.26 0.49 -7.20
C ALA A 115 -11.17 -0.05 -8.14
N ASN A 116 -10.70 -1.29 -7.91
CA ASN A 116 -9.78 -1.98 -8.83
C ASN A 116 -10.49 -2.67 -10.02
N GLY A 117 -11.84 -2.69 -10.01
CA GLY A 117 -12.66 -3.13 -11.15
C GLY A 117 -13.22 -4.54 -11.07
N ALA A 118 -13.05 -5.26 -9.96
CA ALA A 118 -13.73 -6.53 -9.70
C ALA A 118 -13.90 -6.73 -8.20
N VAL A 119 -14.85 -7.57 -7.79
CA VAL A 119 -15.13 -7.85 -6.39
C VAL A 119 -15.41 -9.36 -6.21
N TYR A 120 -15.03 -9.92 -5.07
CA TYR A 120 -15.47 -11.27 -4.70
C TYR A 120 -16.91 -11.22 -4.21
N SER A 121 -17.77 -12.05 -4.79
CA SER A 121 -19.13 -12.28 -4.31
C SER A 121 -19.13 -13.14 -3.04
N ASP A 122 -20.30 -13.39 -2.50
CA ASP A 122 -20.44 -14.14 -1.25
C ASP A 122 -20.11 -15.64 -1.41
N ASP A 123 -20.18 -16.17 -2.63
CA ASP A 123 -19.73 -17.51 -3.00
C ASP A 123 -18.25 -17.57 -3.44
N GLU A 124 -17.48 -16.50 -3.18
CA GLU A 124 -16.07 -16.35 -3.52
C GLU A 124 -15.77 -16.27 -5.03
N SER A 125 -16.77 -16.20 -5.89
CA SER A 125 -16.56 -15.97 -7.32
C SER A 125 -16.11 -14.51 -7.55
N VAL A 126 -15.40 -14.28 -8.66
CA VAL A 126 -14.94 -12.92 -9.04
C VAL A 126 -15.96 -12.31 -9.99
N VAL A 127 -16.60 -11.24 -9.55
CA VAL A 127 -17.53 -10.47 -10.37
C VAL A 127 -16.84 -9.23 -10.92
N LYS A 128 -16.80 -9.12 -12.24
CA LYS A 128 -16.24 -7.96 -12.94
C LYS A 128 -17.17 -6.75 -12.80
N ILE A 129 -16.61 -5.60 -12.45
CA ILE A 129 -17.31 -4.33 -12.33
C ILE A 129 -16.96 -3.39 -13.49
N HIS A 130 -15.64 -3.18 -13.73
CA HIS A 130 -15.12 -2.31 -14.79
C HIS A 130 -13.67 -2.65 -15.15
N ASP A 131 -13.17 -2.08 -16.27
CA ASP A 131 -11.78 -2.23 -16.70
C ASP A 131 -10.98 -0.91 -16.68
N GLN A 132 -11.53 0.16 -16.12
CA GLN A 132 -10.94 1.51 -16.16
C GLN A 132 -9.45 1.55 -15.74
N LYS A 133 -9.08 0.83 -14.66
CA LYS A 133 -7.67 0.74 -14.24
C LYS A 133 -6.81 -0.11 -15.18
N LEU A 134 -7.38 -1.13 -15.82
CA LEU A 134 -6.64 -1.92 -16.81
C LEU A 134 -6.34 -1.09 -18.06
N ASP A 135 -7.33 -0.33 -18.54
CA ASP A 135 -7.15 0.57 -19.67
C ASP A 135 -6.10 1.64 -19.35
N ALA A 136 -6.16 2.25 -18.16
CA ALA A 136 -5.13 3.16 -17.67
C ALA A 136 -3.74 2.53 -17.59
N LEU A 137 -3.65 1.26 -17.17
CA LEU A 137 -2.38 0.54 -17.15
C LEU A 137 -1.81 0.33 -18.54
N GLU A 138 -2.65 0.03 -19.53
CA GLU A 138 -2.23 -0.04 -20.94
C GLU A 138 -1.68 1.30 -21.44
N ASP A 139 -2.39 2.40 -21.17
CA ASP A 139 -1.95 3.76 -21.54
C ASP A 139 -0.60 4.10 -20.91
N ILE A 140 -0.40 3.73 -19.63
CA ILE A 140 0.88 3.95 -18.94
C ILE A 140 2.00 3.11 -19.55
N ILE A 141 1.74 1.84 -19.91
CA ILE A 141 2.72 0.96 -20.57
C ILE A 141 3.11 1.54 -21.94
N GLU A 142 2.14 2.01 -22.72
CA GLU A 142 2.39 2.65 -24.01
C GLU A 142 3.21 3.94 -23.85
N ALA A 143 2.81 4.81 -22.92
CA ALA A 143 3.50 6.06 -22.61
C ALA A 143 4.93 5.85 -22.08
N ALA A 144 5.19 4.72 -21.42
CA ALA A 144 6.53 4.36 -20.97
C ALA A 144 7.51 4.09 -22.12
N ASN A 145 7.00 3.84 -23.32
CA ASN A 145 7.79 3.68 -24.54
C ASN A 145 8.98 2.73 -24.38
N GLY A 146 8.71 1.52 -23.90
CA GLY A 146 9.69 0.46 -23.72
C GLY A 146 10.51 0.55 -22.41
N ARG A 147 10.32 1.56 -21.58
CA ARG A 147 10.92 1.58 -20.23
C ARG A 147 10.23 0.54 -19.35
N PRO A 148 11.01 -0.29 -18.61
CA PRO A 148 10.44 -1.31 -17.76
C PRO A 148 9.59 -0.71 -16.61
N LEU A 149 8.42 -1.32 -16.38
CA LEU A 149 7.44 -0.95 -15.36
C LEU A 149 7.34 -2.03 -14.29
N LEU A 150 7.45 -1.65 -13.01
CA LEU A 150 7.08 -2.49 -11.89
C LEU A 150 5.66 -2.17 -11.47
N VAL A 151 4.74 -3.13 -11.55
CA VAL A 151 3.31 -2.93 -11.24
C VAL A 151 2.99 -3.60 -9.91
N ALA A 152 2.58 -2.82 -8.92
CA ALA A 152 2.14 -3.29 -7.61
C ALA A 152 0.61 -3.54 -7.65
N TYR A 153 0.21 -4.78 -7.39
CA TYR A 153 -1.20 -5.20 -7.30
C TYR A 153 -1.53 -5.61 -5.86
N TRP A 154 -2.82 -5.59 -5.48
CA TRP A 154 -3.21 -5.92 -4.11
C TRP A 154 -4.04 -7.21 -4.00
N PHE A 155 -5.04 -7.40 -4.85
CA PHE A 155 -5.91 -8.57 -4.80
C PHE A 155 -5.48 -9.66 -5.79
N LYS A 156 -5.86 -10.92 -5.52
CA LYS A 156 -5.60 -12.02 -6.46
C LYS A 156 -6.30 -11.80 -7.81
N HIS A 157 -7.52 -11.25 -7.79
CA HIS A 157 -8.23 -10.93 -9.03
C HIS A 157 -7.53 -9.81 -9.83
N ASP A 158 -6.84 -8.85 -9.18
CA ASP A 158 -6.03 -7.86 -9.91
C ASP A 158 -4.95 -8.58 -10.72
N LEU A 159 -4.21 -9.50 -10.07
CA LEU A 159 -3.16 -10.27 -10.75
C LEU A 159 -3.70 -11.03 -11.96
N VAL A 160 -4.83 -11.76 -11.78
CA VAL A 160 -5.44 -12.53 -12.88
C VAL A 160 -5.83 -11.60 -14.02
N ARG A 161 -6.57 -10.54 -13.76
CA ARG A 161 -7.05 -9.59 -14.77
C ARG A 161 -5.91 -8.86 -15.49
N ILE A 162 -4.87 -8.44 -14.75
CA ILE A 162 -3.68 -7.83 -15.34
C ILE A 162 -2.96 -8.82 -16.25
N THR A 163 -2.75 -10.07 -15.81
CA THR A 163 -2.04 -11.06 -16.62
C THR A 163 -2.82 -11.47 -17.84
N GLU A 164 -4.13 -11.59 -17.76
CA GLU A 164 -5.01 -11.82 -18.91
C GLU A 164 -4.88 -10.69 -19.93
N ARG A 165 -5.01 -9.43 -19.51
CA ARG A 165 -4.89 -8.25 -20.35
C ARG A 165 -3.51 -8.14 -21.02
N LEU A 166 -2.42 -8.40 -20.29
CA LEU A 166 -1.07 -8.40 -20.85
C LEU A 166 -0.87 -9.51 -21.90
N ASN A 167 -1.44 -10.69 -21.66
CA ASN A 167 -1.41 -11.80 -22.63
C ASN A 167 -2.23 -11.47 -23.90
N GLU A 168 -3.42 -10.90 -23.77
CA GLU A 168 -4.25 -10.45 -24.89
C GLU A 168 -3.52 -9.41 -25.78
N ARG A 169 -2.76 -8.53 -25.14
CA ARG A 169 -1.93 -7.51 -25.83
C ARG A 169 -0.55 -8.01 -26.26
N HIS A 170 -0.23 -9.28 -26.00
CA HIS A 170 1.09 -9.87 -26.30
C HIS A 170 2.26 -9.11 -25.65
N ILE A 171 2.03 -8.51 -24.47
CA ILE A 171 3.05 -7.81 -23.70
C ILE A 171 3.77 -8.81 -22.80
N PRO A 172 5.09 -9.02 -22.96
CA PRO A 172 5.84 -9.90 -22.07
C PRO A 172 5.87 -9.36 -20.65
N PHE A 173 5.65 -10.24 -19.66
CA PHE A 173 5.70 -9.85 -18.27
C PHE A 173 6.30 -10.94 -17.38
N ALA A 174 6.71 -10.57 -16.18
CA ALA A 174 7.13 -11.50 -15.13
C ALA A 174 6.38 -11.22 -13.83
N LYS A 175 6.05 -12.28 -13.09
CA LYS A 175 5.67 -12.18 -11.69
C LYS A 175 6.94 -12.36 -10.86
N LEU A 176 7.21 -11.40 -9.94
CA LEU A 176 8.43 -11.40 -9.14
C LEU A 176 8.26 -12.24 -7.85
N ASP A 177 8.17 -13.53 -8.00
CA ASP A 177 7.98 -14.51 -6.92
C ASP A 177 9.10 -15.57 -6.84
N THR A 178 10.06 -15.51 -7.75
CA THR A 178 11.23 -16.43 -7.80
C THR A 178 12.52 -15.66 -8.03
N ASP A 179 13.64 -16.20 -7.56
CA ASP A 179 14.97 -15.62 -7.81
C ASP A 179 15.29 -15.51 -9.31
N SER A 180 14.78 -16.44 -10.11
CA SER A 180 14.94 -16.40 -11.57
C SER A 180 14.22 -15.21 -12.19
N SER A 181 12.95 -14.98 -11.82
CA SER A 181 12.18 -13.85 -12.35
C SER A 181 12.79 -12.51 -11.93
N ILE A 182 13.30 -12.42 -10.68
CA ILE A 182 13.98 -11.24 -10.17
C ILE A 182 15.28 -10.94 -10.94
N ARG A 183 16.11 -11.97 -11.21
CA ARG A 183 17.33 -11.80 -12.01
C ARG A 183 17.01 -11.32 -13.43
N ARG A 184 16.02 -11.93 -14.08
CA ARG A 184 15.60 -11.56 -15.43
C ARG A 184 15.02 -10.15 -15.50
N TRP A 185 14.25 -9.74 -14.46
CA TRP A 185 13.81 -8.35 -14.29
C TRP A 185 15.00 -7.39 -14.20
N ASN A 186 15.98 -7.69 -13.34
CA ASN A 186 17.17 -6.85 -13.16
C ASN A 186 18.06 -6.76 -14.42
N ASN A 187 17.92 -7.71 -15.34
CA ASN A 187 18.55 -7.69 -16.66
C ASN A 187 17.69 -6.96 -17.70
N SER A 188 16.56 -6.36 -17.31
CA SER A 188 15.62 -5.68 -18.20
C SER A 188 15.04 -6.58 -19.32
N GLU A 189 14.85 -7.88 -19.03
CA GLU A 189 14.30 -8.84 -20.00
C GLU A 189 12.78 -8.75 -20.14
N TYR A 190 12.11 -8.02 -19.24
CA TYR A 190 10.67 -7.84 -19.25
C TYR A 190 10.30 -6.36 -19.25
N PRO A 191 9.37 -5.92 -20.14
CA PRO A 191 8.84 -4.57 -20.09
C PRO A 191 7.90 -4.33 -18.90
N VAL A 192 7.29 -5.41 -18.36
CA VAL A 192 6.38 -5.33 -17.19
C VAL A 192 6.76 -6.40 -16.18
N ALA A 193 6.84 -6.02 -14.92
CA ALA A 193 6.94 -6.96 -13.81
C ALA A 193 5.82 -6.70 -12.78
N LEU A 194 5.28 -7.78 -12.22
CA LEU A 194 4.18 -7.74 -11.26
C LEU A 194 4.68 -8.11 -9.87
N ILE A 195 4.35 -7.30 -8.85
CA ILE A 195 4.74 -7.54 -7.47
C ILE A 195 3.55 -7.35 -6.52
N HIS A 196 3.41 -8.26 -5.55
CA HIS A 196 2.54 -8.02 -4.42
C HIS A 196 3.33 -7.33 -3.29
N PRO A 197 2.84 -6.22 -2.70
CA PRO A 197 3.59 -5.46 -1.69
C PRO A 197 4.06 -6.29 -0.49
N ALA A 198 3.28 -7.28 -0.03
CA ALA A 198 3.70 -8.16 1.05
C ALA A 198 4.91 -9.04 0.68
N SER A 199 5.10 -9.38 -0.60
CA SER A 199 6.28 -10.11 -1.09
C SER A 199 7.52 -9.21 -1.17
N ALA A 200 7.33 -7.89 -1.27
CA ALA A 200 8.43 -6.92 -1.28
C ALA A 200 9.18 -6.84 0.06
N GLY A 201 8.61 -7.33 1.17
CA GLY A 201 9.24 -7.34 2.50
C GLY A 201 10.54 -8.14 2.61
N HIS A 202 10.82 -9.06 1.70
CA HIS A 202 11.99 -9.95 1.76
C HIS A 202 13.31 -9.36 1.22
N GLY A 203 13.51 -8.05 1.25
CA GLY A 203 14.80 -7.44 0.93
C GLY A 203 15.20 -7.48 -0.56
N LEU A 204 14.26 -7.63 -1.47
CA LEU A 204 14.50 -7.73 -2.90
C LEU A 204 15.19 -6.48 -3.46
N ASN A 205 16.23 -6.67 -4.27
CA ASN A 205 16.90 -5.61 -5.02
C ASN A 205 16.33 -5.56 -6.43
N LEU A 206 15.48 -4.58 -6.73
CA LEU A 206 14.79 -4.46 -8.02
C LEU A 206 15.20 -3.22 -8.83
N GLN A 207 16.03 -2.34 -8.25
CA GLN A 207 16.41 -1.05 -8.84
C GLN A 207 17.19 -1.16 -10.15
N SER A 208 17.78 -2.34 -10.46
CA SER A 208 18.53 -2.52 -11.71
C SER A 208 17.62 -2.76 -12.92
N GLY A 209 16.41 -3.24 -12.69
CA GLY A 209 15.46 -3.61 -13.76
C GLY A 209 14.65 -2.43 -14.29
N GLY A 210 14.47 -1.38 -13.49
CA GLY A 210 13.68 -0.23 -13.90
C GLY A 210 13.64 0.89 -12.86
N SER A 211 13.01 1.99 -13.23
CA SER A 211 12.83 3.17 -12.36
C SER A 211 11.39 3.70 -12.35
N PHE A 212 10.43 2.90 -12.81
CA PHE A 212 9.02 3.29 -12.88
C PHE A 212 8.17 2.26 -12.13
N LEU A 213 7.53 2.69 -11.04
CA LEU A 213 6.59 1.90 -10.24
C LEU A 213 5.16 2.39 -10.49
N VAL A 214 4.26 1.48 -10.79
CA VAL A 214 2.83 1.75 -10.93
C VAL A 214 2.07 1.03 -9.82
N TRP A 215 1.34 1.77 -8.99
CA TRP A 215 0.39 1.22 -8.04
C TRP A 215 -0.97 1.02 -8.73
N PHE A 216 -1.27 -0.21 -9.10
CA PHE A 216 -2.59 -0.62 -9.62
C PHE A 216 -3.61 -0.78 -8.49
N GLY A 217 -3.21 -1.45 -7.41
CA GLY A 217 -4.02 -1.61 -6.20
C GLY A 217 -3.27 -1.07 -4.98
N LEU A 218 -3.94 -0.21 -4.20
CA LEU A 218 -3.36 0.44 -3.04
C LEU A 218 -3.45 -0.41 -1.77
N THR A 219 -2.59 -0.13 -0.79
CA THR A 219 -2.59 -0.71 0.55
C THR A 219 -2.82 0.33 1.63
N TRP A 220 -3.47 -0.04 2.74
CA TRP A 220 -3.58 0.80 3.94
C TRP A 220 -2.31 0.81 4.82
N SER A 221 -1.36 -0.09 4.54
CA SER A 221 -0.12 -0.21 5.31
C SER A 221 0.92 0.76 4.76
N LEU A 222 1.27 1.78 5.54
CA LEU A 222 2.36 2.69 5.21
C LEU A 222 3.68 1.92 5.07
N GLU A 223 3.93 0.94 5.94
CA GLU A 223 5.14 0.12 5.89
C GLU A 223 5.28 -0.61 4.55
N LEU A 224 4.24 -1.33 4.11
CA LEU A 224 4.26 -2.04 2.82
C LEU A 224 4.39 -1.07 1.65
N TYR A 225 3.74 0.09 1.73
CA TYR A 225 3.84 1.14 0.72
C TYR A 225 5.28 1.66 0.60
N GLN A 226 5.88 2.06 1.72
CA GLN A 226 7.27 2.56 1.75
C GLN A 226 8.28 1.47 1.34
N GLN A 227 8.12 0.23 1.83
CA GLN A 227 8.98 -0.89 1.46
C GLN A 227 8.94 -1.20 -0.04
N THR A 228 7.75 -1.15 -0.66
CA THR A 228 7.59 -1.39 -2.10
C THR A 228 8.23 -0.26 -2.90
N ASN A 229 8.01 1.00 -2.55
CA ASN A 229 8.63 2.15 -3.18
C ASN A 229 10.16 2.09 -3.09
N ALA A 230 10.70 1.69 -1.93
CA ALA A 230 12.14 1.54 -1.69
C ALA A 230 12.78 0.40 -2.49
N ARG A 231 12.03 -0.43 -3.22
CA ARG A 231 12.61 -1.42 -4.14
C ARG A 231 13.22 -0.78 -5.38
N LEU A 232 12.68 0.33 -5.83
CA LEU A 232 13.20 1.13 -6.94
C LEU A 232 13.87 2.42 -6.47
N TRP A 233 13.24 3.12 -5.52
CA TRP A 233 13.76 4.38 -4.99
C TRP A 233 14.73 4.12 -3.85
N ARG A 234 15.99 3.91 -4.19
CA ARG A 234 17.05 3.62 -3.24
C ARG A 234 18.43 3.95 -3.80
N GLN A 235 19.42 3.96 -2.94
CA GLN A 235 20.82 4.10 -3.34
C GLN A 235 21.23 2.99 -4.33
N GLY A 236 22.00 3.38 -5.35
CA GLY A 236 22.44 2.45 -6.42
C GLY A 236 21.44 2.30 -7.57
N GLN A 237 20.34 3.07 -7.58
CA GLN A 237 19.50 3.24 -8.76
C GLN A 237 20.33 3.91 -9.87
N LYS A 238 20.29 3.34 -11.08
CA LYS A 238 21.04 3.86 -12.23
C LYS A 238 20.38 5.07 -12.88
N SER A 239 19.04 5.18 -12.74
CA SER A 239 18.27 6.32 -13.24
C SER A 239 18.42 7.51 -12.29
N GLU A 240 18.54 8.72 -12.84
CA GLU A 240 18.54 9.95 -12.07
C GLU A 240 17.18 10.22 -11.41
N THR A 241 16.11 9.68 -11.99
CA THR A 241 14.73 9.87 -11.55
C THR A 241 14.02 8.53 -11.39
N VAL A 242 13.28 8.39 -10.29
CA VAL A 242 12.32 7.29 -10.07
C VAL A 242 10.91 7.88 -10.09
N VAL A 243 10.04 7.26 -10.90
CA VAL A 243 8.63 7.65 -10.99
C VAL A 243 7.78 6.65 -10.21
N ILE A 244 6.92 7.16 -9.33
CA ILE A 244 5.88 6.37 -8.64
C ILE A 244 4.53 6.92 -9.08
N GLN A 245 3.80 6.15 -9.86
CA GLN A 245 2.48 6.54 -10.37
C GLN A 245 1.38 5.69 -9.73
N HIS A 246 0.31 6.34 -9.30
CA HIS A 246 -0.85 5.69 -8.68
C HIS A 246 -2.03 5.76 -9.65
N ILE A 247 -2.63 4.62 -9.98
CA ILE A 247 -3.90 4.59 -10.71
C ILE A 247 -5.02 4.73 -9.68
N ILE A 248 -5.76 5.82 -9.74
CA ILE A 248 -6.77 6.21 -8.76
C ILE A 248 -8.13 6.26 -9.42
N THR A 249 -9.09 5.57 -8.86
CA THR A 249 -10.49 5.71 -9.27
C THR A 249 -11.10 6.86 -8.48
N GLU A 250 -11.53 7.90 -9.21
CA GLU A 250 -12.08 9.15 -8.66
C GLU A 250 -13.28 8.90 -7.76
N ASP A 251 -13.41 9.68 -6.70
CA ASP A 251 -14.50 9.62 -5.71
C ASP A 251 -14.67 8.23 -5.05
N THR A 252 -13.60 7.44 -4.96
CA THR A 252 -13.63 6.12 -4.32
C THR A 252 -12.77 6.06 -3.05
N ILE A 253 -12.65 4.85 -2.54
CA ILE A 253 -11.79 4.55 -1.39
C ILE A 253 -10.31 4.79 -1.68
N ASP A 254 -9.89 4.79 -2.95
CA ASP A 254 -8.50 5.00 -3.35
C ASP A 254 -7.95 6.35 -2.86
N GLU A 255 -8.73 7.42 -3.01
CA GLU A 255 -8.35 8.75 -2.53
C GLU A 255 -8.16 8.79 -1.01
N ARG A 256 -9.03 8.07 -0.28
CA ARG A 256 -8.94 7.96 1.18
C ARG A 256 -7.70 7.18 1.62
N ILE A 257 -7.33 6.13 0.85
CA ILE A 257 -6.11 5.35 1.11
C ILE A 257 -4.89 6.24 0.90
N LEU A 258 -4.79 6.96 -0.21
CA LEU A 258 -3.66 7.86 -0.48
C LEU A 258 -3.55 8.97 0.57
N LYS A 259 -4.67 9.59 0.93
CA LYS A 259 -4.70 10.60 1.99
C LYS A 259 -4.20 10.03 3.32
N ALA A 260 -4.69 8.84 3.71
CA ALA A 260 -4.26 8.19 4.95
C ALA A 260 -2.77 7.79 4.93
N LEU A 261 -2.24 7.37 3.79
CA LEU A 261 -0.80 7.08 3.63
C LEU A 261 0.03 8.35 3.79
N SER A 262 -0.37 9.45 3.16
CA SER A 262 0.30 10.76 3.26
C SER A 262 0.28 11.31 4.69
N GLU A 263 -0.86 11.24 5.39
CA GLU A 263 -0.99 11.69 6.77
C GLU A 263 -0.14 10.85 7.74
N LYS A 264 -0.08 9.53 7.56
CA LYS A 264 0.76 8.63 8.35
C LYS A 264 2.24 8.90 8.10
N ASP A 265 2.63 9.13 6.84
CA ASP A 265 4.01 9.43 6.47
C ASP A 265 4.46 10.76 7.06
N SER A 266 3.64 11.81 6.99
CA SER A 266 3.92 13.12 7.59
C SER A 266 4.03 13.04 9.12
N THR A 267 3.20 12.25 9.78
CA THR A 267 3.27 12.01 11.22
C THR A 267 4.56 11.30 11.59
N GLN A 268 4.90 10.21 10.90
CA GLN A 268 6.17 9.50 11.11
C GLN A 268 7.38 10.42 10.87
N GLN A 269 7.32 11.27 9.85
CA GLN A 269 8.37 12.23 9.53
C GLN A 269 8.54 13.28 10.64
N SER A 270 7.44 13.83 11.16
CA SER A 270 7.47 14.78 12.27
C SER A 270 8.09 14.17 13.53
N LEU A 271 7.82 12.90 13.80
CA LEU A 271 8.43 12.14 14.88
C LEU A 271 9.96 12.04 14.72
N ILE A 272 10.43 11.69 13.53
CA ILE A 272 11.87 11.59 13.22
C ILE A 272 12.56 12.95 13.36
N ASP A 273 11.94 14.01 12.89
CA ASP A 273 12.50 15.36 12.93
C ASP A 273 12.55 15.91 14.36
N ALA A 274 11.57 15.59 15.21
CA ALA A 274 11.58 15.94 16.62
C ALA A 274 12.73 15.25 17.39
N VAL A 275 13.01 13.98 17.08
CA VAL A 275 14.19 13.28 17.66
C VAL A 275 15.49 13.94 17.22
N LYS A 276 15.61 14.36 15.94
CA LYS A 276 16.82 15.05 15.41
C LYS A 276 17.03 16.43 16.01
N ALA A 277 15.97 17.18 16.30
CA ALA A 277 16.06 18.53 16.84
C ALA A 277 16.57 18.56 18.30
N ASN A 278 16.54 17.42 18.99
CA ASN A 278 17.02 17.27 20.37
C ASN A 278 18.43 16.65 20.44
N LEU A 279 19.09 16.42 19.32
CA LEU A 279 20.49 16.01 19.18
C LEU A 279 21.36 17.19 18.76
#